data_a4832f97c9d8986f0d9525c558af4afc
#
_entry.id   a4832f97c9d8986f0d9525c558af4afc
#
_cell.length_a   1.000
_cell.length_b   1.000
_cell.length_c   1.000
_cell.angle_alpha   90.00
_cell.angle_beta   90.00
_cell.angle_gamma   90.00
#
_symmetry.space_group_name_H-M   'P 1'
#
loop_
_entity.id
_entity.type
_entity.pdbx_description
1 polymer ?
#
loop_
_entity_poly.entity_id
_entity_poly.type
_entity_poly.pdbx_seq_one_letter_code
_entity_poly.pdbx_strand_id
1 'polypeptide(L)' 'DFIDPAYAPGTGTPEVGGFTSLEGLELVRALKDLNFVGFDIVEVLPAYDHGEITAYLAANIVFEYLSILALKKKRK' A
#
# COMPACT_ATOMS: atom_id res chain seq x y z
N ASP A 1 4.23 -8.02 5.47
CA ASP A 1 3.21 -8.86 6.14
C ASP A 1 1.78 -8.43 5.80
N PHE A 2 1.61 -7.17 5.45
CA PHE A 2 0.28 -6.64 5.13
C PHE A 2 -0.30 -7.30 3.87
N ILE A 3 0.49 -7.36 2.81
CA ILE A 3 0.07 -7.94 1.53
C ILE A 3 0.68 -9.34 1.37
N ASP A 4 -0.14 -10.29 0.92
CA ASP A 4 0.32 -11.66 0.68
C ASP A 4 1.42 -11.68 -0.40
N PRO A 5 2.48 -12.50 -0.24
CA PRO A 5 3.57 -12.57 -1.23
C PRO A 5 3.13 -12.95 -2.63
N ALA A 6 1.97 -13.57 -2.79
CA ALA A 6 1.41 -13.84 -4.13
C ALA A 6 1.16 -12.55 -4.91
N TYR A 7 0.94 -11.44 -4.21
CA TYR A 7 0.65 -10.13 -4.79
C TYR A 7 1.78 -9.13 -4.62
N ALA A 8 2.66 -9.37 -3.66
CA ALA A 8 3.78 -8.47 -3.38
C ALA A 8 5.00 -9.29 -2.92
N PRO A 9 5.70 -9.98 -3.83
CA PRO A 9 6.85 -10.83 -3.46
C PRO A 9 8.13 -10.05 -3.16
N GLY A 10 8.20 -8.77 -3.53
CA GLY A 10 9.41 -7.96 -3.42
C GLY A 10 9.67 -7.45 -2.01
N THR A 11 9.80 -8.35 -1.06
CA THR A 11 10.14 -8.03 0.34
C THR A 11 11.21 -8.98 0.86
N GLY A 12 11.93 -8.56 1.91
CA GLY A 12 13.00 -9.36 2.49
C GLY A 12 12.51 -10.57 3.29
N THR A 13 11.33 -10.47 3.91
CA THR A 13 10.76 -11.51 4.76
C THR A 13 9.28 -11.73 4.43
N PRO A 14 8.98 -12.36 3.28
CA PRO A 14 7.59 -12.58 2.90
C PRO A 14 6.87 -13.53 3.86
N GLU A 15 5.63 -13.19 4.19
CA GLU A 15 4.77 -13.97 5.06
C GLU A 15 3.44 -14.25 4.36
N VAL A 16 3.00 -15.50 4.36
CA VAL A 16 1.74 -15.90 3.74
C VAL A 16 0.54 -15.49 4.60
N GLY A 17 -0.64 -15.40 4.00
CA GLY A 17 -1.87 -15.12 4.73
C GLY A 17 -2.22 -13.63 4.82
N GLY A 18 -1.54 -12.77 4.05
CA GLY A 18 -1.85 -11.35 4.00
C GLY A 18 -2.99 -11.01 3.04
N PHE A 19 -3.24 -9.71 2.89
CA PHE A 19 -4.30 -9.21 2.00
C PHE A 19 -3.91 -9.32 0.53
N THR A 20 -4.93 -9.42 -0.35
CA THR A 20 -4.72 -9.25 -1.78
C THR A 20 -4.45 -7.76 -2.07
N SER A 21 -3.98 -7.46 -3.29
CA SER A 21 -3.77 -6.07 -3.71
C SER A 21 -5.04 -5.24 -3.59
N LEU A 22 -6.16 -5.78 -4.06
CA LEU A 22 -7.45 -5.06 -4.00
C LEU A 22 -7.91 -4.84 -2.56
N GLU A 23 -7.82 -5.86 -1.72
CA GLU A 23 -8.17 -5.73 -0.30
C GLU A 23 -7.31 -4.66 0.39
N GLY A 24 -6.02 -4.61 0.08
CA GLY A 24 -5.11 -3.61 0.63
C GLY A 24 -5.51 -2.20 0.21
N LEU A 25 -5.81 -1.99 -1.06
CA LEU A 25 -6.25 -0.69 -1.56
C LEU A 25 -7.61 -0.28 -0.95
N GLU A 26 -8.54 -1.22 -0.83
CA GLU A 26 -9.84 -0.96 -0.21
C GLU A 26 -9.69 -0.57 1.26
N LEU A 27 -8.78 -1.22 1.99
CA LEU A 27 -8.52 -0.87 3.37
C LEU A 27 -7.97 0.55 3.50
N VAL A 28 -7.01 0.92 2.65
CA VAL A 28 -6.46 2.28 2.63
C VAL A 28 -7.58 3.30 2.38
N ARG A 29 -8.46 3.05 1.43
CA ARG A 29 -9.60 3.93 1.15
C ARG A 29 -10.57 4.03 2.32
N ALA A 30 -10.77 2.94 3.04
CA ALA A 30 -11.65 2.91 4.22
C ALA A 30 -11.12 3.78 5.37
N LEU A 31 -9.82 4.06 5.39
CA LEU A 31 -9.18 4.89 6.42
C LEU A 31 -9.27 6.39 6.14
N LYS A 32 -9.99 6.78 5.10
CA LYS A 32 -10.05 8.19 4.64
C LYS A 32 -10.53 9.20 5.69
N ASP A 33 -11.32 8.74 6.65
CA ASP A 33 -11.89 9.63 7.68
C ASP A 33 -10.96 9.84 8.89
N LEU A 34 -9.82 9.14 8.93
CA LEU A 34 -8.85 9.28 10.00
C LEU A 34 -7.98 10.53 9.77
N ASN A 35 -7.50 11.10 10.86
CA ASN A 35 -6.64 12.28 10.79
C ASN A 35 -5.17 11.85 10.75
N PHE A 36 -4.67 11.58 9.54
CA PHE A 36 -3.28 11.18 9.34
C PHE A 36 -2.35 12.39 9.46
N VAL A 37 -1.26 12.21 10.19
CA VAL A 37 -0.22 13.23 10.34
C VAL A 37 1.11 12.79 9.72
N GLY A 38 1.22 11.53 9.32
CA GLY A 38 2.44 11.00 8.68
C GLY A 38 2.15 9.70 7.96
N PHE A 39 3.08 9.30 7.11
CA PHE A 39 2.95 8.10 6.29
C PHE A 39 4.33 7.64 5.83
N ASP A 40 4.56 6.35 5.88
CA ASP A 40 5.75 5.76 5.26
C ASP A 40 5.39 4.45 4.57
N ILE A 41 6.23 4.00 3.67
CA ILE A 41 6.10 2.72 3.03
C ILE A 41 7.46 2.03 3.06
N VAL A 42 7.48 0.82 3.57
CA VAL A 42 8.72 0.11 3.88
C VAL A 42 8.69 -1.33 3.36
N GLU A 43 9.83 -1.99 3.44
CA GLU A 43 9.97 -3.41 3.12
C GLU A 43 9.78 -3.74 1.63
N VAL A 44 9.95 -2.77 0.73
CA VAL A 44 9.99 -3.06 -0.71
C VAL A 44 11.43 -3.39 -1.08
N LEU A 45 11.65 -4.61 -1.58
CA LEU A 45 12.97 -5.09 -1.98
C LEU A 45 12.93 -5.49 -3.46
N PRO A 46 13.36 -4.59 -4.37
CA PRO A 46 13.26 -4.84 -5.82
C PRO A 46 13.94 -6.12 -6.29
N ALA A 47 15.03 -6.53 -5.64
CA ALA A 47 15.75 -7.74 -6.00
C ALA A 47 14.89 -9.00 -5.88
N TYR A 48 13.88 -9.00 -5.01
CA TYR A 48 12.97 -10.12 -4.80
C TYR A 48 11.63 -9.91 -5.51
N ASP A 49 11.46 -8.77 -6.18
CA ASP A 49 10.21 -8.46 -6.85
C ASP A 49 10.13 -9.16 -8.20
N HIS A 50 8.94 -9.60 -8.56
CA HIS A 50 8.69 -10.27 -9.83
C HIS A 50 7.94 -9.32 -10.76
N GLY A 51 8.61 -8.87 -11.83
CA GLY A 51 8.00 -7.92 -12.77
C GLY A 51 7.58 -6.60 -12.16
N GLU A 52 8.24 -6.21 -11.07
CA GLU A 52 7.97 -4.94 -10.36
C GLU A 52 6.57 -4.86 -9.74
N ILE A 53 5.91 -5.98 -9.50
CA ILE A 53 4.55 -6.05 -8.96
C ILE A 53 4.46 -5.34 -7.60
N THR A 54 5.42 -5.61 -6.70
CA THR A 54 5.42 -5.01 -5.36
C THR A 54 5.62 -3.51 -5.42
N ALA A 55 6.58 -3.05 -6.23
CA ALA A 55 6.84 -1.62 -6.40
C ALA A 55 5.63 -0.90 -6.99
N TYR A 56 4.95 -1.52 -7.95
CA TYR A 56 3.76 -0.96 -8.58
C TYR A 56 2.62 -0.84 -7.55
N LEU A 57 2.40 -1.88 -6.74
CA LEU A 57 1.39 -1.86 -5.70
C LEU A 57 1.70 -0.78 -4.65
N ALA A 58 2.97 -0.69 -4.22
CA ALA A 58 3.39 0.33 -3.27
C ALA A 58 3.10 1.74 -3.81
N ALA A 59 3.40 1.99 -5.09
CA ALA A 59 3.10 3.27 -5.74
C ALA A 59 1.60 3.57 -5.74
N ASN A 60 0.76 2.57 -5.99
CA ASN A 60 -0.70 2.74 -5.95
C ASN A 60 -1.21 3.06 -4.56
N ILE A 61 -0.66 2.44 -3.53
CA ILE A 61 -1.02 2.72 -2.14
C ILE A 61 -0.68 4.17 -1.80
N VAL A 62 0.49 4.66 -2.18
CA VAL A 62 0.89 6.05 -1.98
C VAL A 62 -0.07 6.99 -2.72
N PHE A 63 -0.44 6.66 -3.95
CA PHE A 63 -1.39 7.45 -4.72
C PHE A 63 -2.75 7.55 -4.02
N GLU A 64 -3.27 6.44 -3.50
CA GLU A 64 -4.53 6.43 -2.77
C GLU A 64 -4.45 7.32 -1.52
N TYR A 65 -3.33 7.24 -0.79
CA TYR A 65 -3.14 8.07 0.40
C TYR A 65 -3.13 9.56 0.05
N LEU A 66 -2.39 9.95 -0.99
CA LEU A 66 -2.33 11.33 -1.44
C LEU A 66 -3.70 11.82 -1.92
N SER A 67 -4.47 10.95 -2.58
CA SER A 67 -5.84 11.26 -3.01
C SER A 67 -6.74 11.53 -1.82
N ILE A 68 -6.62 10.75 -0.75
CA ILE A 68 -7.38 10.95 0.48
C ILE A 68 -7.04 12.32 1.10
N LEU A 69 -5.77 12.68 1.17
CA LEU A 69 -5.34 13.97 1.68
C LEU A 69 -5.90 15.12 0.85
N ALA A 70 -5.90 14.98 -0.47
CA ALA A 70 -6.44 15.99 -1.37
C ALA A 70 -7.94 16.20 -1.15
N LEU A 71 -8.70 15.12 -0.97
CA LEU A 71 -10.13 15.20 -0.68
C LEU A 71 -10.40 15.88 0.66
N LYS A 72 -9.62 15.54 1.68
CA LYS A 72 -9.77 16.18 3.00
C LYS A 72 -9.49 17.67 2.93
N LYS A 73 -8.48 18.07 2.18
CA LYS A 73 -8.15 19.49 1.99
C LYS A 73 -9.28 20.25 1.32
N LYS A 74 -9.95 19.63 0.36
CA LYS A 74 -11.11 20.24 -0.34
C LYS A 74 -12.31 20.47 0.57
N ARG A 75 -12.48 19.63 1.60
CA ARG A 75 -13.61 19.72 2.54
C ARG A 75 -13.49 20.85 3.53
N LYS A 76 -12.31 21.44 3.64
CA LYS A 76 -12.09 22.62 4.47
C LYS A 76 -12.42 23.88 3.68
#